data_c3ab58b05a005d4244fd95a6613d1168
#
_entry.id   c3ab58b05a005d4244fd95a6613d1168
#
_cell.length_a   1.000
_cell.length_b   1.000
_cell.length_c   1.000
_cell.angle_alpha   90.00
_cell.angle_beta   90.00
_cell.angle_gamma   90.00
#
_symmetry.space_group_name_H-M   'P 1'
#
loop_
_entity.id
_entity.type
_entity.pdbx_description
1 polymer ?
#
loop_
_entity_poly.entity_id
_entity_poly.type
_entity_poly.pdbx_seq_one_letter_code
_entity_poly.pdbx_strand_id
1 'polypeptide(L)'
;MRLTSWSMAKSITSLLLGICLDRRLIGSYDDVTEKYVPELKGTLHGQVTLRNLSNMSSGAEVVHDRDNTTIYPSAFMSKDSSITRTVAGWNRRREEQGRRYNYNELCPLTIGMVIRRATGQSLSAFAEANLWQPLGAQSQATWTTDSEKNEFNCVGFAATLRD
;
A
#
# COMPACT_ATOMS: atom_id res chain seq x y z
N MET A 1 -12.09 9.75 -20.49
CA MET A 1 -10.69 9.23 -20.51
C MET A 1 -10.21 9.10 -19.07
N ARG A 2 -9.60 7.96 -18.69
CA ARG A 2 -8.97 7.79 -17.38
C ARG A 2 -7.54 8.30 -17.43
N LEU A 3 -7.12 8.96 -16.36
CA LEU A 3 -5.77 9.48 -16.18
C LEU A 3 -5.12 8.74 -15.02
N THR A 4 -3.85 8.38 -15.17
CA THR A 4 -3.07 7.76 -14.09
C THR A 4 -2.81 8.77 -13.00
N SER A 5 -3.17 8.42 -11.77
CA SER A 5 -3.07 9.31 -10.61
C SER A 5 -1.65 9.44 -10.07
N TRP A 6 -0.73 8.54 -10.47
CA TRP A 6 0.59 8.44 -9.86
C TRP A 6 0.46 8.37 -8.33
N SER A 7 1.29 9.08 -7.62
CA SER A 7 1.35 9.02 -6.15
C SER A 7 0.11 9.55 -5.42
N MET A 8 -0.86 10.16 -6.10
CA MET A 8 -2.16 10.44 -5.50
C MET A 8 -2.90 9.16 -5.08
N ALA A 9 -2.59 8.01 -5.69
CA ALA A 9 -3.07 6.70 -5.25
C ALA A 9 -2.82 6.41 -3.77
N LYS A 10 -1.74 6.96 -3.20
CA LYS A 10 -1.41 6.82 -1.78
C LYS A 10 -2.47 7.44 -0.87
N SER A 11 -3.10 8.53 -1.32
CA SER A 11 -4.21 9.17 -0.58
C SER A 11 -5.45 8.26 -0.55
N ILE A 12 -5.76 7.58 -1.66
CA ILE A 12 -6.84 6.58 -1.68
C ILE A 12 -6.52 5.44 -0.70
N THR A 13 -5.31 4.92 -0.73
CA THR A 13 -4.86 3.88 0.21
C THR A 13 -5.00 4.32 1.67
N SER A 14 -4.65 5.58 1.99
CA SER A 14 -4.78 6.14 3.33
C SER A 14 -6.25 6.24 3.77
N LEU A 15 -7.15 6.67 2.88
CA LEU A 15 -8.59 6.70 3.16
C LEU A 15 -9.14 5.28 3.45
N LEU A 16 -8.75 4.29 2.66
CA LEU A 16 -9.17 2.91 2.88
C LEU A 16 -8.66 2.35 4.22
N LEU A 17 -7.44 2.69 4.63
CA LEU A 17 -6.93 2.34 5.96
C LEU A 17 -7.76 2.99 7.07
N GLY A 18 -8.13 4.27 6.91
CA GLY A 18 -9.00 4.98 7.85
C GLY A 18 -10.38 4.31 7.97
N ILE A 19 -10.97 3.88 6.85
CA ILE A 19 -12.23 3.15 6.83
C ILE A 19 -12.10 1.79 7.55
N CYS A 20 -10.98 1.08 7.37
CA CYS A 20 -10.72 -0.17 8.10
C CYS A 20 -10.67 0.04 9.62
N LEU A 21 -10.06 1.13 10.08
CA LEU A 21 -10.01 1.49 11.50
C LEU A 21 -11.38 1.86 12.05
N ASP A 22 -12.11 2.72 11.36
CA ASP A 22 -13.47 3.14 11.74
C ASP A 22 -14.41 1.93 11.89
N ARG A 23 -14.32 0.98 10.95
CA ARG A 23 -15.09 -0.26 10.97
C ARG A 23 -14.54 -1.35 11.90
N ARG A 24 -13.48 -1.07 12.65
CA ARG A 24 -12.83 -2.02 13.57
C ARG A 24 -12.32 -3.30 12.89
N LEU A 25 -12.05 -3.26 11.59
CA LEU A 25 -11.37 -4.33 10.85
C LEU A 25 -9.86 -4.35 11.18
N ILE A 26 -9.34 -3.22 11.60
CA ILE A 26 -7.99 -3.01 12.13
C ILE A 26 -8.15 -2.42 13.53
N GLY A 27 -7.38 -2.93 14.50
CA GLY A 27 -7.57 -2.56 15.91
C GLY A 27 -6.99 -1.19 16.26
N SER A 28 -5.80 -0.86 15.76
CA SER A 28 -5.10 0.39 16.07
C SER A 28 -4.10 0.77 15.00
N TYR A 29 -3.83 2.08 14.86
CA TYR A 29 -2.68 2.59 14.11
C TYR A 29 -1.34 2.17 14.70
N ASP A 30 -1.30 1.83 16.00
CA ASP A 30 -0.10 1.40 16.68
C ASP A 30 0.14 -0.11 16.61
N ASP A 31 -0.75 -0.85 15.96
CA ASP A 31 -0.53 -2.25 15.65
C ASP A 31 0.61 -2.40 14.63
N VAL A 32 1.45 -3.42 14.84
CA VAL A 32 2.50 -3.79 13.87
C VAL A 32 1.90 -4.58 12.70
N THR A 33 2.51 -4.42 11.53
CA THR A 33 2.04 -5.00 10.27
C THR A 33 1.87 -6.51 10.33
N GLU A 34 2.82 -7.23 10.93
CA GLU A 34 2.81 -8.71 10.98
C GLU A 34 1.62 -9.29 11.74
N LYS A 35 0.93 -8.48 12.54
CA LYS A 35 -0.35 -8.86 13.17
C LYS A 35 -1.42 -9.20 12.14
N TYR A 36 -1.39 -8.53 10.98
CA TYR A 36 -2.37 -8.69 9.89
C TYR A 36 -1.81 -9.46 8.69
N VAL A 37 -0.50 -9.35 8.45
CA VAL A 37 0.18 -9.93 7.29
C VAL A 37 1.25 -10.92 7.76
N PRO A 38 0.86 -12.20 8.02
CA PRO A 38 1.79 -13.21 8.53
C PRO A 38 3.01 -13.46 7.64
N GLU A 39 2.89 -13.21 6.33
CA GLU A 39 3.96 -13.35 5.35
C GLU A 39 5.12 -12.38 5.60
N LEU A 40 4.87 -11.29 6.34
CA LEU A 40 5.88 -10.31 6.73
C LEU A 40 6.47 -10.56 8.11
N LYS A 41 6.13 -11.68 8.77
CA LYS A 41 6.62 -11.98 10.11
C LYS A 41 8.15 -12.01 10.16
N GLY A 42 8.70 -11.21 11.08
CA GLY A 42 10.15 -11.09 11.27
C GLY A 42 10.88 -10.23 10.22
N THR A 43 10.18 -9.72 9.21
CA THR A 43 10.77 -8.77 8.25
C THR A 43 10.78 -7.35 8.82
N LEU A 44 11.55 -6.46 8.19
CA LEU A 44 11.58 -5.06 8.58
C LEU A 44 10.16 -4.46 8.57
N HIS A 45 9.44 -4.61 7.46
CA HIS A 45 8.11 -4.01 7.31
C HIS A 45 7.04 -4.70 8.16
N GLY A 46 7.24 -5.98 8.52
CA GLY A 46 6.36 -6.70 9.45
C GLY A 46 6.36 -6.07 10.85
N GLN A 47 7.50 -5.57 11.29
CA GLN A 47 7.69 -4.95 12.61
C GLN A 47 7.30 -3.47 12.68
N VAL A 48 7.00 -2.83 11.54
CA VAL A 48 6.62 -1.41 11.49
C VAL A 48 5.15 -1.26 11.86
N THR A 49 4.84 -0.23 12.66
CA THR A 49 3.46 0.11 12.98
C THR A 49 2.74 0.73 11.79
N LEU A 50 1.42 0.60 11.74
CA LEU A 50 0.60 1.20 10.68
C LEU A 50 0.74 2.74 10.68
N ARG A 51 0.90 3.35 11.86
CA ARG A 51 1.19 4.78 12.02
C ARG A 51 2.48 5.17 11.29
N ASN A 52 3.55 4.44 11.52
CA ASN A 52 4.85 4.76 10.93
C ASN A 52 4.90 4.46 9.43
N LEU A 53 4.15 3.46 8.94
CA LEU A 53 3.94 3.28 7.51
C LEU A 53 3.18 4.46 6.89
N SER A 54 2.08 4.90 7.51
CA SER A 54 1.28 6.03 7.02
C SER A 54 2.08 7.34 7.01
N ASN A 55 2.98 7.52 7.96
CA ASN A 55 3.86 8.68 8.05
C ASN A 55 5.13 8.57 7.20
N MET A 56 5.29 7.51 6.38
CA MET A 56 6.51 7.26 5.61
C MET A 56 7.78 7.25 6.49
N SER A 57 7.69 6.66 7.66
CA SER A 57 8.77 6.64 8.66
C SER A 57 9.12 5.21 9.12
N SER A 58 9.16 4.26 8.17
CA SER A 58 9.44 2.84 8.47
C SER A 58 10.84 2.56 8.99
N GLY A 59 11.78 3.48 8.80
CA GLY A 59 13.20 3.28 9.12
C GLY A 59 13.96 2.45 8.07
N ALA A 60 13.29 2.04 6.98
CA ALA A 60 13.95 1.33 5.88
C ALA A 60 14.94 2.24 5.15
N GLU A 61 16.05 1.65 4.70
CA GLU A 61 16.97 2.32 3.81
C GLU A 61 16.42 2.27 2.38
N VAL A 62 15.81 3.37 1.95
CA VAL A 62 15.32 3.56 0.58
C VAL A 62 15.77 4.92 0.08
N VAL A 63 16.36 4.95 -1.11
CA VAL A 63 16.61 6.17 -1.89
C VAL A 63 15.65 6.12 -3.08
N HIS A 64 14.64 6.98 -3.06
CA HIS A 64 13.45 6.89 -3.92
C HIS A 64 13.80 6.64 -5.39
N ASP A 65 14.54 7.54 -6.03
CA ASP A 65 14.81 7.43 -7.46
C ASP A 65 15.71 6.22 -7.81
N ARG A 66 16.73 5.96 -6.98
CA ARG A 66 17.63 4.83 -7.16
C ARG A 66 16.92 3.49 -7.00
N ASP A 67 16.19 3.33 -5.91
CA ASP A 67 15.67 2.02 -5.52
C ASP A 67 14.37 1.68 -6.24
N ASN A 68 13.64 2.65 -6.78
CA ASN A 68 12.49 2.41 -7.64
C ASN A 68 12.85 1.70 -8.94
N THR A 69 14.10 1.78 -9.40
CA THR A 69 14.59 0.97 -10.54
C THR A 69 14.56 -0.54 -10.24
N THR A 70 14.52 -0.92 -8.97
CA THR A 70 14.37 -2.32 -8.52
C THR A 70 12.95 -2.60 -8.04
N ILE A 71 12.36 -1.68 -7.26
CA ILE A 71 11.04 -1.86 -6.66
C ILE A 71 9.96 -2.01 -7.73
N TYR A 72 9.93 -1.15 -8.76
CA TYR A 72 8.88 -1.20 -9.78
C TYR A 72 8.91 -2.50 -10.61
N PRO A 73 10.04 -2.94 -11.17
CA PRO A 73 10.07 -4.22 -11.86
C PRO A 73 9.64 -5.39 -10.98
N SER A 74 10.14 -5.47 -9.76
CA SER A 74 9.84 -6.60 -8.87
C SER A 74 8.41 -6.58 -8.33
N ALA A 75 7.83 -5.39 -8.13
CA ALA A 75 6.50 -5.25 -7.55
C ALA A 75 5.36 -5.38 -8.58
N PHE A 76 5.52 -4.90 -9.83
CA PHE A 76 4.40 -4.91 -10.78
C PHE A 76 4.75 -4.95 -12.27
N MET A 77 6.01 -4.70 -12.71
CA MET A 77 6.34 -4.57 -14.14
C MET A 77 6.77 -5.88 -14.78
N SER A 78 7.35 -6.82 -14.04
CA SER A 78 7.77 -8.12 -14.57
C SER A 78 6.64 -9.15 -14.56
N LYS A 79 6.76 -10.20 -15.39
CA LYS A 79 5.75 -11.26 -15.51
C LYS A 79 5.50 -12.02 -14.20
N ASP A 80 6.51 -12.13 -13.38
CA ASP A 80 6.54 -12.79 -12.08
C ASP A 80 6.66 -11.78 -10.93
N SER A 81 6.21 -10.55 -11.16
CA SER A 81 6.18 -9.51 -10.14
C SER A 81 5.31 -9.91 -8.94
N SER A 82 5.74 -9.53 -7.74
CA SER A 82 5.00 -9.76 -6.51
C SER A 82 5.26 -8.66 -5.51
N ILE A 83 4.21 -7.94 -5.13
CA ILE A 83 4.26 -6.94 -4.07
C ILE A 83 4.73 -7.58 -2.77
N THR A 84 4.19 -8.74 -2.42
CA THR A 84 4.53 -9.47 -1.19
C THR A 84 6.02 -9.79 -1.12
N ARG A 85 6.59 -10.39 -2.18
CA ARG A 85 8.01 -10.71 -2.22
C ARG A 85 8.89 -9.47 -2.20
N THR A 86 8.48 -8.42 -2.90
CA THR A 86 9.23 -7.15 -2.93
C THR A 86 9.32 -6.53 -1.54
N VAL A 87 8.20 -6.44 -0.82
CA VAL A 87 8.15 -5.88 0.53
C VAL A 87 8.90 -6.78 1.52
N ALA A 88 8.66 -8.10 1.50
CA ALA A 88 9.30 -9.06 2.40
C ALA A 88 10.82 -9.11 2.21
N GLY A 89 11.30 -8.98 0.98
CA GLY A 89 12.71 -8.99 0.64
C GLY A 89 13.48 -7.73 1.03
N TRP A 90 12.79 -6.62 1.32
CA TRP A 90 13.44 -5.35 1.63
C TRP A 90 13.71 -5.21 3.13
N ASN A 91 14.85 -5.72 3.59
CA ASN A 91 15.22 -5.78 5.02
C ASN A 91 16.42 -4.86 5.39
N ARG A 92 16.77 -3.90 4.51
CA ARG A 92 17.82 -2.91 4.81
C ARG A 92 17.24 -1.83 5.73
N ARG A 93 17.69 -1.81 6.98
CA ARG A 93 17.31 -0.81 7.98
C ARG A 93 18.36 0.30 8.04
N ARG A 94 17.93 1.54 7.98
CA ARG A 94 18.78 2.72 8.17
C ARG A 94 18.73 3.23 9.60
N GLU A 95 17.54 3.22 10.20
CA GLU A 95 17.28 3.77 11.52
C GLU A 95 16.03 3.16 12.16
N GLU A 96 15.74 3.49 13.40
CA GLU A 96 14.49 3.08 14.04
C GLU A 96 13.29 3.73 13.38
N GLN A 97 12.16 3.00 13.33
CA GLN A 97 10.91 3.52 12.81
C GLN A 97 10.45 4.77 13.59
N GLY A 98 9.76 5.67 12.93
CA GLY A 98 9.24 6.91 13.52
C GLY A 98 10.25 8.06 13.62
N ARG A 99 11.55 7.83 13.37
CA ARG A 99 12.56 8.87 13.52
C ARG A 99 12.59 9.89 12.39
N ARG A 100 12.38 9.42 11.16
CA ARG A 100 12.54 10.26 9.97
C ARG A 100 11.49 9.93 8.93
N TYR A 101 10.96 10.98 8.31
CA TYR A 101 10.24 10.87 7.06
C TYR A 101 11.18 10.43 5.94
N ASN A 102 10.82 9.37 5.23
CA ASN A 102 11.53 8.88 4.06
C ASN A 102 10.51 8.38 3.03
N TYR A 103 10.22 9.23 2.04
CA TYR A 103 9.24 8.93 1.00
C TYR A 103 9.67 7.70 0.20
N ASN A 104 8.83 6.66 0.17
CA ASN A 104 9.10 5.42 -0.54
C ASN A 104 7.80 4.67 -0.88
N GLU A 105 7.90 3.72 -1.80
CA GLU A 105 6.76 2.93 -2.27
C GLU A 105 6.41 1.76 -1.34
N LEU A 106 7.35 1.28 -0.55
CA LEU A 106 7.17 0.09 0.28
C LEU A 106 6.15 0.32 1.41
N CYS A 107 6.14 1.52 1.99
CA CYS A 107 5.18 1.86 3.03
C CYS A 107 3.71 1.73 2.57
N PRO A 108 3.26 2.40 1.50
CA PRO A 108 1.88 2.25 1.02
C PRO A 108 1.60 0.83 0.48
N LEU A 109 2.55 0.16 -0.16
CA LEU A 109 2.38 -1.24 -0.58
C LEU A 109 2.09 -2.14 0.62
N THR A 110 2.82 -1.96 1.71
CA THR A 110 2.59 -2.69 2.96
C THR A 110 1.21 -2.40 3.54
N ILE A 111 0.76 -1.14 3.54
CA ILE A 111 -0.60 -0.77 3.96
C ILE A 111 -1.65 -1.49 3.10
N GLY A 112 -1.45 -1.56 1.78
CA GLY A 112 -2.34 -2.30 0.88
C GLY A 112 -2.45 -3.78 1.24
N MET A 113 -1.34 -4.43 1.60
CA MET A 113 -1.36 -5.81 2.08
C MET A 113 -2.19 -5.95 3.36
N VAL A 114 -2.03 -5.03 4.31
CA VAL A 114 -2.79 -5.02 5.57
C VAL A 114 -4.29 -4.91 5.29
N ILE A 115 -4.71 -3.97 4.45
CA ILE A 115 -6.13 -3.77 4.11
C ILE A 115 -6.72 -5.04 3.50
N ARG A 116 -6.03 -5.65 2.53
CA ARG A 116 -6.49 -6.91 1.90
C ARG A 116 -6.65 -8.04 2.91
N ARG A 117 -5.71 -8.20 3.83
CA ARG A 117 -5.77 -9.23 4.87
C ARG A 117 -6.86 -8.97 5.90
N ALA A 118 -7.01 -7.72 6.33
CA ALA A 118 -8.02 -7.32 7.31
C ALA A 118 -9.45 -7.42 6.76
N THR A 119 -9.63 -7.14 5.47
CA THR A 119 -10.95 -7.14 4.81
C THR A 119 -11.32 -8.47 4.15
N GLY A 120 -10.33 -9.30 3.83
CA GLY A 120 -10.53 -10.49 3.00
C GLY A 120 -10.89 -10.19 1.54
N GLN A 121 -10.71 -8.95 1.08
CA GLN A 121 -11.10 -8.47 -0.25
C GLN A 121 -9.89 -7.86 -0.99
N SER A 122 -10.00 -7.74 -2.31
CA SER A 122 -9.10 -6.90 -3.09
C SER A 122 -9.27 -5.43 -2.69
N LEU A 123 -8.24 -4.59 -2.88
CA LEU A 123 -8.38 -3.15 -2.63
C LEU A 123 -9.44 -2.54 -3.54
N SER A 124 -9.54 -2.99 -4.78
CA SER A 124 -10.54 -2.51 -5.74
C SER A 124 -11.95 -2.77 -5.25
N ALA A 125 -12.26 -4.01 -4.83
CA ALA A 125 -13.59 -4.35 -4.32
C ALA A 125 -13.92 -3.59 -3.03
N PHE A 126 -12.97 -3.48 -2.12
CA PHE A 126 -13.17 -2.73 -0.88
C PHE A 126 -13.34 -1.23 -1.14
N ALA A 127 -12.54 -0.65 -2.05
CA ALA A 127 -12.64 0.75 -2.44
C ALA A 127 -13.98 1.05 -3.14
N GLU A 128 -14.43 0.17 -4.03
CA GLU A 128 -15.69 0.34 -4.73
C GLU A 128 -16.85 0.48 -3.74
N ALA A 129 -17.01 -0.47 -2.84
CA ALA A 129 -18.13 -0.51 -1.90
C ALA A 129 -18.08 0.58 -0.81
N ASN A 130 -16.88 1.00 -0.41
CA ASN A 130 -16.71 1.80 0.80
C ASN A 130 -16.23 3.23 0.55
N LEU A 131 -15.80 3.54 -0.66
CA LEU A 131 -15.33 4.86 -1.05
C LEU A 131 -15.96 5.32 -2.36
N TRP A 132 -15.81 4.55 -3.45
CA TRP A 132 -16.16 4.99 -4.80
C TRP A 132 -17.65 5.18 -5.00
N GLN A 133 -18.46 4.19 -4.63
CA GLN A 133 -19.94 4.30 -4.69
C GLN A 133 -20.50 5.34 -3.71
N PRO A 134 -20.07 5.40 -2.43
CA PRO A 134 -20.52 6.45 -1.50
C PRO A 134 -20.19 7.88 -1.94
N LEU A 135 -19.08 8.08 -2.67
CA LEU A 135 -18.73 9.38 -3.24
C LEU A 135 -19.61 9.77 -4.44
N GLY A 136 -20.40 8.86 -4.97
CA GLY A 136 -21.19 9.10 -6.17
C GLY A 136 -20.36 9.18 -7.45
N ALA A 137 -19.21 8.55 -7.48
CA ALA A 137 -18.35 8.49 -8.67
C ALA A 137 -19.11 7.88 -9.85
N GLN A 138 -19.04 8.53 -11.02
CA GLN A 138 -19.86 8.18 -12.17
C GLN A 138 -19.17 7.17 -13.10
N SER A 139 -17.87 7.07 -13.03
CA SER A 139 -17.07 6.21 -13.92
C SER A 139 -16.28 5.19 -13.12
N GLN A 140 -16.00 4.06 -13.77
CA GLN A 140 -15.10 3.07 -13.18
C GLN A 140 -13.69 3.62 -13.08
N ALA A 141 -13.04 3.41 -11.93
CA ALA A 141 -11.60 3.51 -11.76
C ALA A 141 -10.92 2.15 -11.99
N THR A 142 -9.59 2.16 -12.15
CA THR A 142 -8.81 0.94 -12.33
C THR A 142 -7.52 1.01 -11.53
N TRP A 143 -6.99 -0.16 -11.16
CA TRP A 143 -5.64 -0.30 -10.59
C TRP A 143 -4.79 -1.22 -11.45
N THR A 144 -3.51 -0.88 -11.62
CA THR A 144 -2.50 -1.82 -12.10
C THR A 144 -2.25 -2.87 -11.01
N THR A 145 -2.05 -4.12 -11.42
CA THR A 145 -1.80 -5.23 -10.47
C THR A 145 -0.46 -5.91 -10.76
N ASP A 146 0.07 -6.59 -9.73
CA ASP A 146 1.15 -7.55 -9.90
C ASP A 146 0.65 -8.86 -10.54
N SER A 147 1.55 -9.84 -10.69
CA SER A 147 1.21 -11.15 -11.28
C SER A 147 0.24 -11.96 -10.41
N GLU A 148 0.13 -11.65 -9.13
CA GLU A 148 -0.75 -12.30 -8.16
C GLU A 148 -2.10 -11.56 -8.00
N LYS A 149 -2.38 -10.57 -8.87
CA LYS A 149 -3.58 -9.72 -8.85
C LYS A 149 -3.68 -8.81 -7.63
N ASN A 150 -2.57 -8.47 -7.01
CA ASN A 150 -2.55 -7.45 -5.96
C ASN A 150 -2.39 -6.07 -6.59
N GLU A 151 -3.20 -5.11 -6.17
CA GLU A 151 -3.19 -3.75 -6.69
C GLU A 151 -1.91 -3.01 -6.28
N PHE A 152 -1.26 -2.37 -7.26
CA PHE A 152 -0.10 -1.52 -7.04
C PHE A 152 -0.56 -0.15 -6.54
N ASN A 153 -0.92 -0.12 -5.27
CA ASN A 153 -1.71 0.94 -4.62
C ASN A 153 -0.94 2.24 -4.32
N CYS A 154 0.34 2.28 -4.65
CA CYS A 154 1.15 3.49 -4.45
C CYS A 154 1.16 4.44 -5.67
N VAL A 155 0.93 3.94 -6.91
CA VAL A 155 0.92 4.75 -8.14
C VAL A 155 -0.04 4.24 -9.22
N GLY A 156 -0.56 3.03 -9.10
CA GLY A 156 -1.26 2.31 -10.18
C GLY A 156 -2.74 2.64 -10.36
N PHE A 157 -3.27 3.61 -9.64
CA PHE A 157 -4.69 4.01 -9.75
C PHE A 157 -4.94 4.93 -10.94
N ALA A 158 -6.05 4.73 -11.64
CA ALA A 158 -6.48 5.60 -12.73
C ALA A 158 -7.99 5.83 -12.66
N ALA A 159 -8.38 7.10 -12.78
CA ALA A 159 -9.78 7.55 -12.75
C ALA A 159 -10.00 8.66 -13.77
N THR A 160 -11.25 9.08 -13.99
CA THR A 160 -11.54 10.27 -14.76
C THR A 160 -11.21 11.52 -13.94
N LEU A 161 -11.01 12.65 -14.63
CA LEU A 161 -10.73 13.91 -13.94
C LEU A 161 -11.92 14.42 -13.13
N ARG A 162 -13.12 13.97 -13.44
CA ARG A 162 -14.36 14.34 -12.74
C ARG A 162 -14.53 13.58 -11.43
N ASP A 163 -14.11 12.32 -11.40
CA ASP A 163 -14.24 11.40 -10.26
C ASP A 163 -12.99 11.40 -9.39
#